data_e50e972ec0ff27a920a496f408632fe5
#
_entry.id   e50e972ec0ff27a920a496f408632fe5
#
_cell.length_a   1.000
_cell.length_b   1.000
_cell.length_c   1.000
_cell.angle_alpha   90.00
_cell.angle_beta   90.00
_cell.angle_gamma   90.00
#
_symmetry.space_group_name_H-M   'P 1'
#
loop_
_entity.id
_entity.type
_entity.pdbx_description
1 polymer ?
#
loop_
_entity_poly.entity_id
_entity_poly.type
_entity_poly.pdbx_seq_one_letter_code
_entity_poly.pdbx_strand_id
1 'polypeptide(L)'
;AMVIGGGRRREDELIARLNRERPERSWTAADLAAIPVDFFPLLKDYVGRGVILTASYAARPFGIGSAMGLMKAARLCPQAILLPADFDEYRRYSRAFKRVILDIAPVMEDRGIDEVYIDFTDVPGGQREGGRVLARLIQKSIFDATGLTCSIGVAPNKLLAKMASEFNKPNGISIVHERDVERLIWPLPCRKINGIGPKTDARLKSHGIHTIGELAARERGWLIAHFGNSHGA
;
A
#
# COMPACT_ATOMS: atom_id res chain seq x y z
N ALA A 1 4.86 14.97 -9.77
CA ALA A 1 5.05 14.12 -8.60
C ALA A 1 4.29 14.71 -7.42
N MET A 2 3.69 13.86 -6.61
CA MET A 2 2.95 14.27 -5.40
C MET A 2 3.32 13.36 -4.24
N VAL A 3 3.29 13.93 -3.03
CA VAL A 3 3.43 13.20 -1.78
C VAL A 3 2.35 13.65 -0.80
N ILE A 4 1.97 12.77 0.09
CA ILE A 4 1.03 13.07 1.18
C ILE A 4 1.79 13.01 2.49
N GLY A 5 1.71 14.08 3.28
CA GLY A 5 2.40 14.17 4.57
C GLY A 5 2.32 15.56 5.20
N GLY A 6 3.14 15.80 6.19
CA GLY A 6 3.29 17.15 6.80
C GLY A 6 2.18 17.56 7.77
N GLY A 7 1.15 16.72 7.96
CA GLY A 7 0.05 16.99 8.88
C GLY A 7 -1.31 16.58 8.32
N ARG A 8 -2.35 16.72 9.15
CA ARG A 8 -3.73 16.49 8.74
C ARG A 8 -4.29 17.70 8.00
N ARG A 9 -5.19 17.46 7.06
CA ARG A 9 -5.96 18.52 6.41
C ARG A 9 -6.84 19.21 7.46
N ARG A 10 -6.77 20.53 7.48
CA ARG A 10 -7.64 21.38 8.28
C ARG A 10 -8.49 22.18 7.29
N GLU A 11 -9.74 21.77 7.16
CA GLU A 11 -10.63 22.30 6.13
C GLU A 11 -10.87 23.79 6.29
N ASP A 12 -11.18 24.23 7.51
CA ASP A 12 -11.45 25.65 7.80
C ASP A 12 -10.26 26.55 7.46
N GLU A 13 -9.05 26.11 7.83
CA GLU A 13 -7.82 26.87 7.52
C GLU A 13 -7.54 26.90 6.01
N LEU A 14 -7.83 25.79 5.31
CA LEU A 14 -7.65 25.67 3.87
C LEU A 14 -8.61 26.59 3.13
N ILE A 15 -9.90 26.57 3.52
CA ILE A 15 -10.93 27.44 2.96
C ILE A 15 -10.63 28.92 3.24
N ALA A 16 -10.26 29.25 4.47
CA ALA A 16 -9.91 30.63 4.84
C ALA A 16 -8.71 31.12 4.02
N ARG A 17 -7.72 30.28 3.78
CA ARG A 17 -6.58 30.58 2.93
C ARG A 17 -6.99 30.76 1.46
N LEU A 18 -7.83 29.88 0.91
CA LEU A 18 -8.36 29.98 -0.45
C LEU A 18 -9.12 31.30 -0.67
N ASN A 19 -10.03 31.64 0.25
CA ASN A 19 -10.80 32.87 0.16
C ASN A 19 -9.92 34.15 0.24
N ARG A 20 -8.77 34.07 0.92
CA ARG A 20 -7.81 35.18 0.97
C ARG A 20 -6.92 35.27 -0.27
N GLU A 21 -6.42 34.13 -0.77
CA GLU A 21 -5.45 34.08 -1.88
C GLU A 21 -6.10 33.99 -3.27
N ARG A 22 -7.35 33.55 -3.34
CA ARG A 22 -8.16 33.38 -4.56
C ARG A 22 -9.55 34.03 -4.39
N PRO A 23 -9.63 35.36 -4.22
CA PRO A 23 -10.88 36.06 -3.90
C PRO A 23 -11.86 36.19 -5.09
N GLU A 24 -11.48 35.74 -6.27
CA GLU A 24 -12.35 35.75 -7.48
C GLU A 24 -13.60 34.91 -7.34
N ARG A 25 -13.67 34.04 -6.37
CA ARG A 25 -14.88 33.28 -5.98
C ARG A 25 -14.89 33.00 -4.49
N SER A 26 -16.08 32.76 -3.94
CA SER A 26 -16.24 32.28 -2.56
C SER A 26 -16.03 30.77 -2.50
N TRP A 27 -15.05 30.33 -1.73
CA TRP A 27 -14.73 28.91 -1.51
C TRP A 27 -15.42 28.39 -0.26
N THR A 28 -16.01 27.20 -0.35
CA THR A 28 -16.75 26.53 0.73
C THR A 28 -16.26 25.10 0.90
N ALA A 29 -16.76 24.39 1.90
CA ALA A 29 -16.45 22.98 2.10
C ALA A 29 -16.87 22.09 0.91
N ALA A 30 -17.89 22.48 0.16
CA ALA A 30 -18.32 21.76 -1.04
C ALA A 30 -17.31 21.86 -2.20
N ASP A 31 -16.41 22.85 -2.17
CA ASP A 31 -15.43 23.10 -3.23
C ASP A 31 -14.10 22.41 -3.00
N LEU A 32 -13.92 21.68 -1.91
CA LEU A 32 -12.62 21.08 -1.52
C LEU A 32 -12.06 20.12 -2.59
N ALA A 33 -12.93 19.43 -3.33
CA ALA A 33 -12.51 18.56 -4.43
C ALA A 33 -12.05 19.33 -5.69
N ALA A 34 -12.37 20.60 -5.79
CA ALA A 34 -12.05 21.45 -6.93
C ALA A 34 -10.85 22.38 -6.68
N ILE A 35 -10.15 22.23 -5.56
CA ILE A 35 -8.99 23.06 -5.24
C ILE A 35 -7.90 22.86 -6.30
N PRO A 36 -7.42 23.94 -6.94
CA PRO A 36 -6.35 23.84 -7.92
C PRO A 36 -5.05 23.25 -7.31
N VAL A 37 -4.40 22.38 -8.04
CA VAL A 37 -3.19 21.68 -7.58
C VAL A 37 -2.04 22.63 -7.25
N ASP A 38 -1.95 23.75 -7.97
CA ASP A 38 -0.95 24.80 -7.76
C ASP A 38 -1.14 25.60 -6.46
N PHE A 39 -2.28 25.43 -5.78
CA PHE A 39 -2.53 25.99 -4.46
C PHE A 39 -1.74 25.30 -3.35
N PHE A 40 -1.36 24.04 -3.55
CA PHE A 40 -0.62 23.28 -2.56
C PHE A 40 0.88 23.57 -2.63
N PRO A 41 1.60 23.62 -1.47
CA PRO A 41 3.02 23.89 -1.44
C PRO A 41 3.83 22.80 -2.14
N LEU A 42 5.02 23.17 -2.61
CA LEU A 42 6.01 22.21 -3.09
C LEU A 42 6.87 21.70 -1.92
N LEU A 43 7.46 20.53 -2.09
CA LEU A 43 8.34 19.95 -1.06
C LEU A 43 9.52 20.85 -0.71
N LYS A 44 10.06 21.61 -1.67
CA LYS A 44 11.15 22.57 -1.41
C LYS A 44 10.83 23.61 -0.34
N ASP A 45 9.54 23.93 -0.20
CA ASP A 45 9.06 24.95 0.74
C ASP A 45 8.72 24.39 2.12
N TYR A 46 8.88 23.07 2.30
CA TYR A 46 8.57 22.40 3.56
C TYR A 46 9.68 22.58 4.59
N VAL A 47 9.28 23.01 5.78
CA VAL A 47 10.13 23.08 6.98
C VAL A 47 9.46 22.32 8.11
N GLY A 48 10.12 21.30 8.65
CA GLY A 48 9.59 20.53 9.77
C GLY A 48 10.12 19.10 9.88
N ARG A 49 9.55 18.33 10.81
CA ARG A 49 9.96 16.95 11.11
C ARG A 49 8.96 15.89 10.62
N GLY A 50 8.06 16.24 9.73
CA GLY A 50 7.06 15.34 9.21
C GLY A 50 7.63 14.20 8.36
N VAL A 51 6.83 13.15 8.19
CA VAL A 51 7.13 12.02 7.32
C VAL A 51 6.10 11.89 6.21
N ILE A 52 6.49 11.24 5.12
CA ILE A 52 5.61 10.86 4.03
C ILE A 52 4.73 9.70 4.46
N LEU A 53 3.41 9.83 4.29
CA LEU A 53 2.47 8.74 4.41
C LEU A 53 2.47 7.89 3.15
N THR A 54 2.33 8.53 1.99
CA THR A 54 2.39 7.88 0.70
C THR A 54 2.91 8.82 -0.38
N ALA A 55 3.35 8.24 -1.51
CA ALA A 55 3.89 8.95 -2.66
C ALA A 55 3.28 8.40 -3.96
N SER A 56 2.95 9.31 -4.88
CA SER A 56 2.49 8.94 -6.22
C SER A 56 3.56 8.12 -6.96
N TYR A 57 3.14 7.30 -7.91
CA TYR A 57 4.09 6.54 -8.75
C TYR A 57 5.11 7.44 -9.44
N ALA A 58 4.72 8.66 -9.83
CA ALA A 58 5.63 9.65 -10.41
C ALA A 58 6.70 10.19 -9.44
N ALA A 59 6.53 10.02 -8.13
CA ALA A 59 7.53 10.42 -7.12
C ALA A 59 8.50 9.27 -6.77
N ARG A 60 8.11 8.02 -6.98
CA ARG A 60 8.91 6.84 -6.61
C ARG A 60 10.25 6.71 -7.36
N PRO A 61 10.39 7.06 -8.66
CA PRO A 61 11.68 7.03 -9.36
C PRO A 61 12.74 7.93 -8.74
N PHE A 62 12.32 8.97 -7.99
CA PHE A 62 13.23 9.81 -7.21
C PHE A 62 13.67 9.18 -5.88
N GLY A 63 13.30 7.91 -5.61
CA GLY A 63 13.60 7.21 -4.37
C GLY A 63 12.70 7.60 -3.20
N ILE A 64 11.58 8.27 -3.46
CA ILE A 64 10.62 8.70 -2.42
C ILE A 64 9.67 7.56 -2.09
N GLY A 65 9.48 7.31 -0.80
CA GLY A 65 8.55 6.28 -0.29
C GLY A 65 7.96 6.62 1.06
N SER A 66 7.00 5.79 1.50
CA SER A 66 6.35 5.91 2.81
C SER A 66 7.38 5.86 3.94
N ALA A 67 7.09 6.53 5.04
CA ALA A 67 7.92 6.71 6.21
C ALA A 67 9.22 7.51 5.99
N MET A 68 9.50 8.00 4.77
CA MET A 68 10.63 8.89 4.53
C MET A 68 10.37 10.27 5.16
N GLY A 69 11.38 10.87 5.78
CA GLY A 69 11.30 12.24 6.27
C GLY A 69 11.10 13.25 5.13
N LEU A 70 10.17 14.19 5.29
CA LEU A 70 9.82 15.17 4.26
C LEU A 70 11.02 16.05 3.83
N MET A 71 11.89 16.43 4.77
CA MET A 71 13.13 17.16 4.45
C MET A 71 14.09 16.37 3.56
N LYS A 72 14.14 15.02 3.73
CA LYS A 72 14.92 14.17 2.83
C LYS A 72 14.27 14.08 1.45
N ALA A 73 12.95 13.91 1.41
CA ALA A 73 12.20 13.87 0.16
C ALA A 73 12.30 15.19 -0.63
N ALA A 74 12.30 16.33 0.07
CA ALA A 74 12.48 17.66 -0.53
C ALA A 74 13.82 17.79 -1.27
N ARG A 75 14.87 17.15 -0.78
CA ARG A 75 16.18 17.10 -1.48
C ARG A 75 16.17 16.22 -2.72
N LEU A 76 15.36 15.15 -2.71
CA LEU A 76 15.28 14.19 -3.82
C LEU A 76 14.36 14.68 -4.95
N CYS A 77 13.24 15.35 -4.60
CA CYS A 77 12.26 15.86 -5.56
C CYS A 77 11.65 17.17 -5.05
N PRO A 78 12.38 18.29 -5.12
CA PRO A 78 11.96 19.58 -4.57
C PRO A 78 10.66 20.10 -5.20
N GLN A 79 10.39 19.73 -6.45
CA GLN A 79 9.20 20.14 -7.21
C GLN A 79 7.96 19.26 -6.94
N ALA A 80 8.03 18.23 -6.11
CA ALA A 80 6.87 17.44 -5.77
C ALA A 80 5.87 18.24 -4.94
N ILE A 81 4.59 18.08 -5.25
CA ILE A 81 3.49 18.73 -4.54
C ILE A 81 3.28 18.02 -3.20
N LEU A 82 3.19 18.80 -2.13
CA LEU A 82 2.91 18.29 -0.79
C LEU A 82 1.43 18.47 -0.46
N LEU A 83 0.72 17.36 -0.31
CA LEU A 83 -0.68 17.34 0.10
C LEU A 83 -0.81 16.94 1.58
N PRO A 84 -1.72 17.57 2.32
CA PRO A 84 -2.04 17.14 3.68
C PRO A 84 -2.81 15.82 3.68
N ALA A 85 -2.72 15.06 4.78
CA ALA A 85 -3.45 13.82 4.95
C ALA A 85 -4.93 14.07 5.27
N ASP A 86 -5.80 13.33 4.63
CA ASP A 86 -7.25 13.35 4.85
C ASP A 86 -7.74 11.98 5.32
N PHE A 87 -7.62 11.74 6.62
CA PHE A 87 -8.00 10.45 7.20
C PHE A 87 -9.50 10.17 7.17
N ASP A 88 -10.35 11.20 7.11
CA ASP A 88 -11.80 11.03 7.03
C ASP A 88 -12.19 10.49 5.66
N GLU A 89 -11.63 11.06 4.60
CA GLU A 89 -11.78 10.54 3.25
C GLU A 89 -11.19 9.13 3.10
N TYR A 90 -10.00 8.87 3.65
CA TYR A 90 -9.42 7.52 3.59
C TYR A 90 -10.32 6.49 4.26
N ARG A 91 -10.91 6.81 5.42
CA ARG A 91 -11.88 5.92 6.09
C ARG A 91 -13.17 5.75 5.29
N ARG A 92 -13.64 6.81 4.62
CA ARG A 92 -14.83 6.76 3.76
C ARG A 92 -14.61 5.79 2.60
N TYR A 93 -13.51 5.93 1.87
CA TYR A 93 -13.15 5.03 0.77
C TYR A 93 -12.84 3.62 1.25
N SER A 94 -12.19 3.45 2.40
CA SER A 94 -11.95 2.15 3.02
C SER A 94 -13.25 1.38 3.25
N ARG A 95 -14.25 2.02 3.84
CA ARG A 95 -15.58 1.41 4.03
C ARG A 95 -16.27 1.09 2.71
N ALA A 96 -16.14 1.97 1.72
CA ALA A 96 -16.78 1.78 0.43
C ALA A 96 -16.25 0.55 -0.31
N PHE A 97 -14.91 0.43 -0.48
CA PHE A 97 -14.36 -0.72 -1.18
C PHE A 97 -14.57 -2.04 -0.42
N LYS A 98 -14.50 -2.03 0.92
CA LYS A 98 -14.75 -3.22 1.74
C LYS A 98 -16.20 -3.70 1.63
N ARG A 99 -17.16 -2.77 1.55
CA ARG A 99 -18.56 -3.14 1.32
C ARG A 99 -18.73 -3.86 -0.02
N VAL A 100 -18.15 -3.32 -1.08
CA VAL A 100 -18.18 -3.95 -2.42
C VAL A 100 -17.61 -5.37 -2.39
N ILE A 101 -16.51 -5.58 -1.65
CA ILE A 101 -15.91 -6.91 -1.51
C ILE A 101 -16.85 -7.86 -0.77
N LEU A 102 -17.44 -7.44 0.35
CA LEU A 102 -18.35 -8.26 1.15
C LEU A 102 -19.61 -8.68 0.38
N ASP A 103 -20.08 -7.85 -0.54
CA ASP A 103 -21.23 -8.18 -1.41
C ASP A 103 -20.88 -9.30 -2.42
N ILE A 104 -19.60 -9.52 -2.72
CA ILE A 104 -19.11 -10.53 -3.68
C ILE A 104 -18.56 -11.77 -2.94
N ALA A 105 -17.78 -11.55 -1.90
CA ALA A 105 -17.05 -12.56 -1.14
C ALA A 105 -17.20 -12.28 0.37
N PRO A 106 -18.10 -12.98 1.07
CA PRO A 106 -18.49 -12.61 2.45
C PRO A 106 -17.43 -12.91 3.50
N VAL A 107 -16.43 -13.75 3.19
CA VAL A 107 -15.35 -14.08 4.13
C VAL A 107 -14.15 -13.19 3.84
N MET A 108 -14.03 -12.11 4.62
CA MET A 108 -12.99 -11.09 4.49
C MET A 108 -12.35 -10.79 5.85
N GLU A 109 -11.02 -10.72 5.87
CA GLU A 109 -10.23 -10.24 7.01
C GLU A 109 -9.75 -8.82 6.75
N ASP A 110 -10.14 -7.88 7.60
CA ASP A 110 -9.68 -6.48 7.56
C ASP A 110 -8.23 -6.38 8.05
N ARG A 111 -7.34 -5.78 7.23
CA ARG A 111 -5.92 -5.61 7.54
C ARG A 111 -5.49 -4.15 7.62
N GLY A 112 -6.45 -3.24 7.70
CA GLY A 112 -6.20 -1.83 7.82
C GLY A 112 -7.01 -0.99 6.84
N ILE A 113 -6.60 0.25 6.64
CA ILE A 113 -7.40 1.23 5.89
C ILE A 113 -7.48 0.90 4.38
N ASP A 114 -6.48 0.23 3.83
CA ASP A 114 -6.28 -0.01 2.39
C ASP A 114 -6.03 -1.47 2.00
N GLU A 115 -6.07 -2.39 2.96
CA GLU A 115 -5.76 -3.80 2.73
C GLU A 115 -6.78 -4.74 3.37
N VAL A 116 -7.09 -5.83 2.66
CA VAL A 116 -7.91 -6.94 3.16
C VAL A 116 -7.36 -8.27 2.64
N TYR A 117 -7.62 -9.35 3.36
CA TYR A 117 -7.60 -10.70 2.80
C TYR A 117 -9.02 -11.18 2.56
N ILE A 118 -9.19 -11.93 1.49
CA ILE A 118 -10.48 -12.47 1.07
C ILE A 118 -10.30 -13.97 0.86
N ASP A 119 -11.19 -14.78 1.44
CA ASP A 119 -11.22 -16.21 1.18
C ASP A 119 -12.11 -16.49 -0.02
N PHE A 120 -11.53 -17.06 -1.08
CA PHE A 120 -12.22 -17.44 -2.31
C PHE A 120 -12.73 -18.89 -2.30
N THR A 121 -12.44 -19.67 -1.26
CA THR A 121 -12.65 -21.13 -1.24
C THR A 121 -14.09 -21.50 -1.55
N ASP A 122 -15.05 -20.90 -0.86
CA ASP A 122 -16.47 -21.22 -0.99
C ASP A 122 -17.25 -20.20 -1.85
N VAL A 123 -16.56 -19.26 -2.48
CA VAL A 123 -17.22 -18.28 -3.35
C VAL A 123 -17.53 -18.93 -4.70
N PRO A 124 -18.78 -18.89 -5.20
CA PRO A 124 -19.13 -19.46 -6.50
C PRO A 124 -18.22 -18.91 -7.61
N GLY A 125 -17.54 -19.83 -8.31
CA GLY A 125 -16.57 -19.46 -9.35
C GLY A 125 -15.24 -18.93 -8.83
N GLY A 126 -15.00 -18.91 -7.51
CA GLY A 126 -13.79 -18.43 -6.88
C GLY A 126 -12.51 -19.14 -7.31
N GLN A 127 -12.62 -20.41 -7.70
CA GLN A 127 -11.50 -21.22 -8.20
C GLN A 127 -11.30 -21.15 -9.73
N ARG A 128 -12.18 -20.47 -10.46
CA ARG A 128 -12.09 -20.39 -11.93
C ARG A 128 -10.83 -19.63 -12.35
N GLU A 129 -10.10 -20.22 -13.27
CA GLU A 129 -8.79 -19.69 -13.72
C GLU A 129 -7.84 -19.39 -12.55
N GLY A 130 -7.83 -20.24 -11.51
CA GLY A 130 -6.99 -20.01 -10.32
C GLY A 130 -7.37 -18.75 -9.54
N GLY A 131 -8.65 -18.39 -9.52
CA GLY A 131 -9.16 -17.20 -8.83
C GLY A 131 -9.14 -15.91 -9.67
N ARG A 132 -8.64 -15.95 -10.90
CA ARG A 132 -8.52 -14.77 -11.75
C ARG A 132 -9.85 -14.12 -12.08
N VAL A 133 -10.87 -14.93 -12.36
CA VAL A 133 -12.20 -14.43 -12.73
C VAL A 133 -12.79 -13.61 -11.59
N LEU A 134 -12.75 -14.13 -10.36
CA LEU A 134 -13.25 -13.41 -9.19
C LEU A 134 -12.41 -12.19 -8.86
N ALA A 135 -11.08 -12.28 -8.95
CA ALA A 135 -10.22 -11.14 -8.73
C ALA A 135 -10.49 -9.99 -9.72
N ARG A 136 -10.76 -10.29 -11.00
CA ARG A 136 -11.16 -9.28 -11.99
C ARG A 136 -12.52 -8.65 -11.67
N LEU A 137 -13.49 -9.47 -11.22
CA LEU A 137 -14.81 -8.97 -10.81
C LEU A 137 -14.65 -7.98 -9.64
N ILE A 138 -13.93 -8.36 -8.59
CA ILE A 138 -13.67 -7.50 -7.43
C ILE A 138 -12.96 -6.21 -7.84
N GLN A 139 -11.89 -6.30 -8.64
CA GLN A 139 -11.12 -5.14 -9.10
C GLN A 139 -12.01 -4.15 -9.88
N LYS A 140 -12.83 -4.68 -10.80
CA LYS A 140 -13.79 -3.87 -11.57
C LYS A 140 -14.85 -3.24 -10.67
N SER A 141 -15.45 -4.00 -9.76
CA SER A 141 -16.51 -3.51 -8.88
C SER A 141 -16.01 -2.43 -7.92
N ILE A 142 -14.78 -2.56 -7.41
CA ILE A 142 -14.15 -1.51 -6.59
C ILE A 142 -13.98 -0.24 -7.43
N PHE A 143 -13.46 -0.37 -8.66
CA PHE A 143 -13.25 0.78 -9.52
C PHE A 143 -14.56 1.47 -9.88
N ASP A 144 -15.60 0.71 -10.26
CA ASP A 144 -16.93 1.26 -10.61
C ASP A 144 -17.57 2.01 -9.43
N ALA A 145 -17.40 1.51 -8.20
CA ALA A 145 -18.01 2.11 -7.02
C ALA A 145 -17.20 3.28 -6.42
N THR A 146 -15.88 3.30 -6.62
CA THR A 146 -15.01 4.24 -5.89
C THR A 146 -14.07 5.05 -6.78
N GLY A 147 -13.86 4.66 -8.02
CA GLY A 147 -12.80 5.20 -8.89
C GLY A 147 -11.38 4.77 -8.50
N LEU A 148 -11.22 3.96 -7.45
CA LEU A 148 -9.92 3.50 -6.99
C LEU A 148 -9.47 2.26 -7.77
N THR A 149 -8.20 2.23 -8.12
CA THR A 149 -7.54 1.03 -8.63
C THR A 149 -6.95 0.22 -7.49
N CYS A 150 -6.92 -1.12 -7.63
CA CYS A 150 -6.29 -2.00 -6.65
C CYS A 150 -5.45 -3.09 -7.33
N SER A 151 -4.45 -3.60 -6.61
CA SER A 151 -3.66 -4.76 -7.05
C SER A 151 -4.03 -5.97 -6.19
N ILE A 152 -4.27 -7.10 -6.84
CA ILE A 152 -4.76 -8.32 -6.17
C ILE A 152 -3.73 -9.44 -6.38
N GLY A 153 -3.33 -10.07 -5.27
CA GLY A 153 -2.58 -11.32 -5.27
C GLY A 153 -3.50 -12.48 -4.89
N VAL A 154 -3.50 -13.53 -5.71
CA VAL A 154 -4.24 -14.77 -5.43
C VAL A 154 -3.23 -15.89 -5.20
N ALA A 155 -3.35 -16.58 -4.08
CA ALA A 155 -2.40 -17.62 -3.69
C ALA A 155 -3.03 -18.58 -2.65
N PRO A 156 -2.40 -19.74 -2.37
CA PRO A 156 -2.93 -20.70 -1.41
C PRO A 156 -3.02 -20.22 0.05
N ASN A 157 -2.28 -19.17 0.40
CA ASN A 157 -2.30 -18.61 1.75
C ASN A 157 -2.07 -17.08 1.75
N LYS A 158 -2.36 -16.44 2.89
CA LYS A 158 -2.27 -14.98 3.08
C LYS A 158 -0.87 -14.42 2.81
N LEU A 159 0.18 -15.12 3.23
CA LEU A 159 1.56 -14.68 3.03
C LEU A 159 1.90 -14.57 1.54
N LEU A 160 1.64 -15.63 0.79
CA LEU A 160 1.87 -15.66 -0.64
C LEU A 160 0.98 -14.70 -1.41
N ALA A 161 -0.30 -14.55 -1.00
CA ALA A 161 -1.23 -13.59 -1.60
C ALA A 161 -0.73 -12.15 -1.43
N LYS A 162 -0.26 -11.79 -0.23
CA LYS A 162 0.33 -10.48 0.04
C LYS A 162 1.58 -10.22 -0.83
N MET A 163 2.45 -11.20 -0.96
CA MET A 163 3.62 -11.09 -1.83
C MET A 163 3.22 -10.97 -3.29
N ALA A 164 2.28 -11.78 -3.76
CA ALA A 164 1.80 -11.76 -5.13
C ALA A 164 1.16 -10.42 -5.51
N SER A 165 0.48 -9.76 -4.58
CA SER A 165 -0.14 -8.45 -4.83
C SER A 165 0.87 -7.35 -5.20
N GLU A 166 2.16 -7.53 -4.88
CA GLU A 166 3.23 -6.59 -5.22
C GLU A 166 3.83 -6.80 -6.63
N PHE A 167 3.64 -7.97 -7.26
CA PHE A 167 4.35 -8.34 -8.50
C PHE A 167 3.97 -7.49 -9.71
N ASN A 168 2.69 -7.14 -9.82
CA ASN A 168 2.15 -6.41 -10.96
C ASN A 168 1.48 -5.09 -10.54
N LYS A 169 2.08 -4.36 -9.58
CA LYS A 169 1.63 -3.00 -9.24
C LYS A 169 2.05 -2.00 -10.31
N PRO A 170 1.24 -1.00 -10.62
CA PRO A 170 -0.13 -0.75 -10.14
C PRO A 170 -1.20 -1.56 -10.89
N ASN A 171 -2.37 -1.72 -10.26
CA ASN A 171 -3.62 -2.22 -10.85
C ASN A 171 -3.51 -3.61 -11.51
N GLY A 172 -2.60 -4.46 -11.03
CA GLY A 172 -2.38 -5.80 -11.56
C GLY A 172 -3.05 -6.90 -10.74
N ILE A 173 -3.24 -8.05 -11.41
CA ILE A 173 -3.65 -9.30 -10.77
C ILE A 173 -2.52 -10.32 -10.95
N SER A 174 -2.05 -10.87 -9.85
CA SER A 174 -0.98 -11.89 -9.83
C SER A 174 -1.50 -13.15 -9.18
N ILE A 175 -1.26 -14.29 -9.83
CA ILE A 175 -1.64 -15.61 -9.29
C ILE A 175 -0.36 -16.38 -9.04
N VAL A 176 -0.25 -16.94 -7.84
CA VAL A 176 0.84 -17.83 -7.44
C VAL A 176 0.23 -19.14 -6.98
N HIS A 177 0.39 -20.21 -7.75
CA HIS A 177 0.00 -21.55 -7.33
C HIS A 177 1.12 -22.17 -6.47
N GLU A 178 0.80 -23.19 -5.72
CA GLU A 178 1.76 -23.91 -4.88
C GLU A 178 2.97 -24.39 -5.68
N ARG A 179 2.75 -24.94 -6.87
CA ARG A 179 3.78 -25.38 -7.82
C ARG A 179 4.70 -24.27 -8.33
N ASP A 180 4.29 -23.00 -8.17
CA ASP A 180 5.07 -21.84 -8.63
C ASP A 180 5.98 -21.27 -7.53
N VAL A 181 5.83 -21.71 -6.28
CA VAL A 181 6.52 -21.13 -5.11
C VAL A 181 8.03 -21.23 -5.27
N GLU A 182 8.55 -22.38 -5.63
CA GLU A 182 10.01 -22.56 -5.80
C GLU A 182 10.58 -21.67 -6.89
N ARG A 183 9.85 -21.50 -7.98
CA ARG A 183 10.29 -20.71 -9.13
C ARG A 183 10.11 -19.19 -8.93
N LEU A 184 9.00 -18.76 -8.30
CA LEU A 184 8.63 -17.33 -8.24
C LEU A 184 8.95 -16.69 -6.90
N ILE A 185 8.89 -17.45 -5.80
CA ILE A 185 9.00 -16.94 -4.43
C ILE A 185 10.39 -17.20 -3.84
N TRP A 186 10.89 -18.43 -3.94
CA TRP A 186 12.15 -18.80 -3.31
C TRP A 186 13.37 -17.98 -3.77
N PRO A 187 13.50 -17.53 -5.04
CA PRO A 187 14.61 -16.67 -5.45
C PRO A 187 14.55 -15.24 -4.89
N LEU A 188 13.39 -14.83 -4.33
CA LEU A 188 13.24 -13.47 -3.83
C LEU A 188 14.05 -13.25 -2.54
N PRO A 189 14.56 -12.01 -2.31
CA PRO A 189 15.20 -11.66 -1.05
C PRO A 189 14.25 -11.84 0.14
N CYS A 190 14.74 -12.31 1.28
CA CYS A 190 13.96 -12.51 2.51
C CYS A 190 13.15 -11.26 2.91
N ARG A 191 13.66 -10.08 2.62
CA ARG A 191 13.00 -8.80 2.89
C ARG A 191 11.65 -8.62 2.18
N LYS A 192 11.33 -9.45 1.19
CA LYS A 192 10.02 -9.46 0.51
C LYS A 192 8.93 -10.12 1.35
N ILE A 193 9.30 -10.87 2.38
CA ILE A 193 8.34 -11.41 3.35
C ILE A 193 7.86 -10.26 4.24
N ASN A 194 6.53 -10.13 4.34
CA ASN A 194 5.93 -9.16 5.25
C ASN A 194 6.33 -9.47 6.70
N GLY A 195 6.83 -8.47 7.42
CA GLY A 195 7.37 -8.62 8.76
C GLY A 195 8.90 -8.71 8.83
N ILE A 196 9.61 -9.02 7.74
CA ILE A 196 11.08 -8.98 7.70
C ILE A 196 11.53 -7.54 7.37
N GLY A 197 11.84 -6.79 8.43
CA GLY A 197 12.40 -5.45 8.33
C GLY A 197 13.91 -5.42 8.09
N PRO A 198 14.53 -4.22 7.92
CA PRO A 198 15.95 -4.08 7.64
C PRO A 198 16.87 -4.77 8.67
N LYS A 199 16.51 -4.74 9.96
CA LYS A 199 17.30 -5.35 11.03
C LYS A 199 17.29 -6.88 10.94
N THR A 200 16.12 -7.47 10.71
CA THR A 200 15.97 -8.93 10.54
C THR A 200 16.66 -9.40 9.26
N ASP A 201 16.51 -8.66 8.16
CA ASP A 201 17.20 -8.95 6.90
C ASP A 201 18.73 -8.93 7.04
N ALA A 202 19.28 -7.92 7.72
CA ALA A 202 20.72 -7.86 7.99
C ALA A 202 21.20 -9.04 8.84
N ARG A 203 20.41 -9.46 9.84
CA ARG A 203 20.70 -10.62 10.68
C ARG A 203 20.62 -11.94 9.92
N LEU A 204 19.62 -12.11 9.04
CA LEU A 204 19.55 -13.28 8.15
C LEU A 204 20.79 -13.37 7.26
N LYS A 205 21.19 -12.26 6.64
CA LYS A 205 22.38 -12.17 5.80
C LYS A 205 23.67 -12.50 6.55
N SER A 206 23.82 -12.11 7.82
CA SER A 206 24.99 -12.50 8.64
C SER A 206 25.07 -14.00 8.90
N HIS A 207 23.97 -14.74 8.73
CA HIS A 207 23.91 -16.20 8.76
C HIS A 207 23.93 -16.85 7.37
N GLY A 208 24.27 -16.10 6.31
CA GLY A 208 24.32 -16.59 4.93
C GLY A 208 22.94 -16.86 4.31
N ILE A 209 21.88 -16.26 4.84
CA ILE A 209 20.51 -16.40 4.34
C ILE A 209 20.12 -15.12 3.61
N HIS A 210 20.03 -15.18 2.29
CA HIS A 210 19.73 -14.05 1.41
C HIS A 210 18.37 -14.15 0.76
N THR A 211 17.93 -15.37 0.43
CA THR A 211 16.71 -15.66 -0.30
C THR A 211 15.68 -16.37 0.58
N ILE A 212 14.42 -16.32 0.12
CA ILE A 212 13.30 -17.01 0.79
C ILE A 212 13.52 -18.52 0.77
N GLY A 213 14.05 -19.08 -0.32
CA GLY A 213 14.36 -20.51 -0.42
C GLY A 213 15.42 -20.95 0.59
N GLU A 214 16.49 -20.16 0.77
CA GLU A 214 17.50 -20.43 1.79
C GLU A 214 16.92 -20.35 3.22
N LEU A 215 15.98 -19.44 3.45
CA LEU A 215 15.26 -19.34 4.72
C LEU A 215 14.34 -20.55 4.93
N ALA A 216 13.58 -20.95 3.91
CA ALA A 216 12.66 -22.11 3.95
C ALA A 216 13.39 -23.43 4.17
N ALA A 217 14.65 -23.54 3.75
CA ALA A 217 15.49 -24.71 3.98
C ALA A 217 16.03 -24.83 5.43
N ARG A 218 15.80 -23.83 6.30
CA ARG A 218 16.27 -23.87 7.69
C ARG A 218 15.29 -24.62 8.58
N GLU A 219 15.82 -25.42 9.47
CA GLU A 219 15.03 -26.09 10.48
C GLU A 219 14.39 -25.10 11.45
N ARG A 220 13.15 -25.38 11.85
CA ARG A 220 12.41 -24.53 12.80
C ARG A 220 13.19 -24.32 14.12
N GLY A 221 13.82 -25.40 14.64
CA GLY A 221 14.62 -25.30 15.87
C GLY A 221 15.78 -24.32 15.75
N TRP A 222 16.46 -24.32 14.60
CA TRP A 222 17.52 -23.37 14.29
C TRP A 222 16.98 -21.93 14.24
N LEU A 223 15.85 -21.72 13.58
CA LEU A 223 15.20 -20.39 13.49
C LEU A 223 14.81 -19.85 14.87
N ILE A 224 14.21 -20.70 15.72
CA ILE A 224 13.83 -20.32 17.09
C ILE A 224 15.08 -19.94 17.91
N ALA A 225 16.15 -20.74 17.83
CA ALA A 225 17.40 -20.48 18.56
C ALA A 225 18.04 -19.14 18.17
N HIS A 226 17.95 -18.75 16.89
CA HIS A 226 18.60 -17.54 16.37
C HIS A 226 17.69 -16.33 16.33
N PHE A 227 16.37 -16.48 16.21
CA PHE A 227 15.42 -15.35 16.05
C PHE A 227 14.36 -15.26 17.16
N GLY A 228 14.35 -16.23 18.08
CA GLY A 228 13.38 -16.32 19.18
C GLY A 228 12.03 -16.92 18.75
N ASN A 229 11.21 -17.29 19.73
CA ASN A 229 9.95 -17.99 19.49
C ASN A 229 8.95 -17.21 18.61
N SER A 230 8.90 -15.90 18.75
CA SER A 230 7.92 -15.07 18.00
C SER A 230 8.28 -14.85 16.52
N HIS A 231 9.55 -15.05 16.13
CA HIS A 231 10.03 -14.84 14.77
C HIS A 231 10.51 -16.13 14.09
N GLY A 232 10.82 -17.16 14.88
CA GLY A 232 11.32 -18.44 14.37
C GLY A 232 10.29 -19.58 14.40
N ALA A 233 9.10 -19.31 14.89
CA ALA A 233 7.99 -20.25 14.90
C ALA A 233 7.09 -20.05 13.70
#